data_843bd105f8ee38ca0c45b72a51ca5dfb
#
_entry.id   843bd105f8ee38ca0c45b72a51ca5dfb
#
_cell.length_a   1.000
_cell.length_b   1.000
_cell.length_c   1.000
_cell.angle_alpha   90.00
_cell.angle_beta   90.00
_cell.angle_gamma   90.00
#
_symmetry.space_group_name_H-M   'P 1'
#
loop_
_entity.id
_entity.type
_entity.pdbx_description
1 polymer ?
#
loop_
_entity_poly.entity_id
_entity_poly.type
_entity_poly.pdbx_seq_one_letter_code
_entity_poly.pdbx_strand_id
1 'polypeptide(L)'
;MDIKAKLSKLILLSASLWAASAVTSCERVFEGEGDCDLHCQLKFKYDMNMKFADAFPNSVSHVEVHVYDAQTGKLLLTKEECGPALSDENYAMELEGLKPGTYDIIAWCGDGLCEGNFYLADPVEGQSQMTELVCEMGHDDGHVKEDVGQLYHGMQRVTF
;
A
#
# COMPACT_ATOMS: atom_id res chain seq x y z
N MET A 1 -39.57 57.77 -36.84
CA MET A 1 -38.92 56.41 -36.90
C MET A 1 -37.89 56.37 -35.78
N ASP A 2 -38.29 55.70 -34.66
CA ASP A 2 -37.72 55.90 -33.34
C ASP A 2 -36.32 55.30 -33.16
N ILE A 3 -35.35 56.22 -33.04
CA ILE A 3 -33.96 55.85 -32.71
C ILE A 3 -33.87 55.14 -31.35
N LYS A 4 -34.75 55.50 -30.41
CA LYS A 4 -34.85 54.83 -29.10
C LYS A 4 -35.22 53.35 -29.19
N ALA A 5 -36.11 52.97 -30.09
CA ALA A 5 -36.50 51.57 -30.29
C ALA A 5 -35.39 50.71 -30.92
N LYS A 6 -34.57 51.31 -31.80
CA LYS A 6 -33.43 50.61 -32.40
C LYS A 6 -32.29 50.47 -31.40
N LEU A 7 -32.07 51.47 -30.54
CA LEU A 7 -31.02 51.40 -29.50
C LEU A 7 -31.35 50.37 -28.43
N SER A 8 -32.65 50.27 -28.03
CA SER A 8 -33.11 49.26 -27.07
C SER A 8 -32.96 47.83 -27.59
N LYS A 9 -33.23 47.62 -28.90
CA LYS A 9 -33.00 46.28 -29.51
C LYS A 9 -31.52 45.90 -29.62
N LEU A 10 -30.67 46.89 -29.86
CA LEU A 10 -29.20 46.65 -29.93
C LEU A 10 -28.64 46.30 -28.56
N ILE A 11 -29.11 46.94 -27.49
CA ILE A 11 -28.69 46.66 -26.11
C ILE A 11 -29.16 45.27 -25.66
N LEU A 12 -30.41 44.88 -26.04
CA LEU A 12 -30.93 43.53 -25.74
C LEU A 12 -30.16 42.45 -26.50
N LEU A 13 -29.76 42.68 -27.74
CA LEU A 13 -28.96 41.71 -28.51
C LEU A 13 -27.53 41.56 -27.94
N SER A 14 -26.91 42.65 -27.48
CA SER A 14 -25.57 42.60 -26.87
C SER A 14 -25.61 41.89 -25.51
N ALA A 15 -26.65 42.10 -24.71
CA ALA A 15 -26.81 41.43 -23.42
C ALA A 15 -27.05 39.91 -23.56
N SER A 16 -27.77 39.49 -24.61
CA SER A 16 -27.93 38.04 -24.86
C SER A 16 -26.67 37.37 -25.37
N LEU A 17 -25.79 38.05 -26.06
CA LEU A 17 -24.51 37.52 -26.52
C LEU A 17 -23.53 37.32 -25.36
N TRP A 18 -23.58 38.20 -24.34
CA TRP A 18 -22.73 38.06 -23.13
C TRP A 18 -23.24 36.95 -22.20
N ALA A 19 -24.52 36.67 -22.15
CA ALA A 19 -25.08 35.57 -21.36
C ALA A 19 -24.75 34.19 -21.97
N ALA A 20 -24.57 34.10 -23.28
CA ALA A 20 -24.24 32.85 -23.97
C ALA A 20 -22.76 32.42 -23.75
N SER A 21 -21.87 33.34 -23.41
CA SER A 21 -20.45 33.03 -23.14
C SER A 21 -20.19 32.57 -21.70
N ALA A 22 -21.16 32.66 -20.81
CA ALA A 22 -21.00 32.25 -19.41
C ALA A 22 -21.30 30.74 -19.13
N VAL A 23 -21.74 29.98 -20.14
CA VAL A 23 -22.02 28.55 -20.04
C VAL A 23 -20.99 27.65 -20.72
N THR A 24 -19.80 28.18 -21.04
CA THR A 24 -18.63 27.32 -21.18
C THR A 24 -18.11 27.02 -19.77
N SER A 25 -18.94 26.34 -18.99
CA SER A 25 -18.53 25.54 -17.86
C SER A 25 -17.41 24.65 -18.37
N CYS A 26 -16.27 24.71 -17.72
CA CYS A 26 -15.18 23.78 -17.90
C CYS A 26 -15.77 22.36 -17.92
N GLU A 27 -15.96 21.84 -19.11
CA GLU A 27 -15.96 20.41 -19.30
C GLU A 27 -14.55 20.01 -18.83
N ARG A 28 -14.44 19.56 -17.58
CA ARG A 28 -13.30 18.73 -17.19
C ARG A 28 -13.43 17.55 -18.12
N VAL A 29 -12.65 17.59 -19.17
CA VAL A 29 -12.28 16.37 -19.88
C VAL A 29 -11.58 15.54 -18.82
N PHE A 30 -12.31 14.63 -18.21
CA PHE A 30 -11.73 13.44 -17.64
C PHE A 30 -11.20 12.68 -18.87
N GLU A 31 -10.06 13.11 -19.36
CA GLU A 31 -9.21 12.24 -20.16
C GLU A 31 -9.02 11.03 -19.28
N GLY A 32 -9.46 9.89 -19.79
CA GLY A 32 -9.70 8.66 -19.10
C GLY A 32 -8.76 8.47 -17.94
N GLU A 33 -9.31 8.05 -16.81
CA GLU A 33 -8.52 7.62 -15.67
C GLU A 33 -7.45 6.69 -16.25
N GLY A 34 -6.27 7.28 -16.53
CA GLY A 34 -5.09 6.48 -16.83
C GLY A 34 -4.99 5.52 -15.67
N ASP A 35 -4.74 4.27 -15.95
CA ASP A 35 -4.46 3.26 -14.95
C ASP A 35 -3.40 3.88 -14.04
N CYS A 36 -3.84 4.54 -12.98
CA CYS A 36 -2.94 5.08 -11.97
C CYS A 36 -2.41 3.86 -11.25
N ASP A 37 -1.24 3.39 -11.65
CA ASP A 37 -0.52 2.39 -10.89
C ASP A 37 -0.34 2.93 -9.46
N LEU A 38 -1.03 2.30 -8.54
CA LEU A 38 -0.92 2.61 -7.13
C LEU A 38 0.49 2.21 -6.67
N HIS A 39 1.32 3.21 -6.47
CA HIS A 39 2.62 3.01 -5.82
C HIS A 39 2.41 2.93 -4.31
N CYS A 40 2.34 1.73 -3.79
CA CYS A 40 2.27 1.48 -2.35
C CYS A 40 3.67 1.19 -1.83
N GLN A 41 4.15 2.01 -0.90
CA GLN A 41 5.43 1.81 -0.21
C GLN A 41 5.18 1.48 1.25
N LEU A 42 5.74 0.35 1.71
CA LEU A 42 5.76 -0.02 3.11
C LEU A 42 7.07 0.44 3.74
N LYS A 43 6.96 1.24 4.80
CA LYS A 43 8.08 1.56 5.68
C LYS A 43 7.94 0.77 6.97
N PHE A 44 9.04 0.21 7.41
CA PHE A 44 9.11 -0.57 8.62
C PHE A 44 9.75 0.26 9.74
N LYS A 45 9.25 0.09 10.95
CA LYS A 45 9.76 0.76 12.13
C LYS A 45 9.73 -0.17 13.32
N TYR A 46 10.88 -0.29 14.01
CA TYR A 46 10.97 -0.98 15.28
C TYR A 46 11.35 0.01 16.39
N ASP A 47 10.34 0.71 16.94
CA ASP A 47 10.49 1.70 18.00
C ASP A 47 10.01 1.22 19.37
N MET A 48 9.33 0.08 19.45
CA MET A 48 8.95 -0.56 20.72
C MET A 48 10.11 -1.28 21.36
N ASN A 49 11.20 -0.55 21.62
CA ASN A 49 12.40 -1.05 22.26
C ASN A 49 12.85 -0.11 23.38
N MET A 50 13.76 -0.59 24.25
CA MET A 50 14.21 0.19 25.42
C MET A 50 15.03 1.43 25.06
N LYS A 51 15.49 1.57 23.82
CA LYS A 51 16.30 2.71 23.36
C LYS A 51 15.47 3.85 22.80
N PHE A 52 14.16 3.66 22.62
CA PHE A 52 13.23 4.62 22.02
C PHE A 52 13.68 5.19 20.66
N ALA A 53 14.46 4.42 19.93
CA ALA A 53 14.94 4.72 18.59
C ALA A 53 14.52 3.62 17.63
N ASP A 54 14.43 3.97 16.33
CA ASP A 54 14.17 2.95 15.32
C ASP A 54 15.36 1.99 15.25
N ALA A 55 15.10 0.74 15.58
CA ALA A 55 16.09 -0.32 15.55
C ALA A 55 15.99 -1.23 14.33
N PHE A 56 15.02 -0.98 13.44
CA PHE A 56 14.78 -1.82 12.27
C PHE A 56 16.04 -2.04 11.44
N PRO A 57 16.81 -1.00 11.01
CA PRO A 57 17.96 -1.19 10.13
C PRO A 57 19.10 -2.03 10.76
N ASN A 58 19.11 -2.13 12.09
CA ASN A 58 20.16 -2.82 12.84
C ASN A 58 19.75 -4.19 13.40
N SER A 59 18.46 -4.52 13.32
CA SER A 59 17.91 -5.71 13.98
C SER A 59 17.18 -6.65 13.01
N VAL A 60 16.98 -6.22 11.76
CA VAL A 60 16.18 -6.98 10.78
C VAL A 60 17.05 -7.26 9.56
N SER A 61 17.23 -8.53 9.27
CA SER A 61 17.96 -9.01 8.09
C SER A 61 17.06 -9.69 7.06
N HIS A 62 15.79 -9.89 7.40
CA HIS A 62 14.78 -10.52 6.55
C HIS A 62 13.41 -9.94 6.83
N VAL A 63 12.65 -9.68 5.77
CA VAL A 63 11.25 -9.26 5.82
C VAL A 63 10.45 -10.07 4.82
N GLU A 64 9.33 -10.63 5.26
CA GLU A 64 8.35 -11.26 4.39
C GLU A 64 6.99 -10.60 4.62
N VAL A 65 6.37 -10.13 3.54
CA VAL A 65 5.11 -9.38 3.54
C VAL A 65 4.05 -10.16 2.79
N HIS A 66 2.89 -10.31 3.41
CA HIS A 66 1.70 -10.93 2.81
C HIS A 66 0.59 -9.88 2.75
N VAL A 67 0.02 -9.69 1.57
CA VAL A 67 -1.09 -8.76 1.33
C VAL A 67 -2.35 -9.54 1.04
N TYR A 68 -3.36 -9.35 1.87
CA TYR A 68 -4.66 -9.98 1.74
C TYR A 68 -5.73 -8.95 1.38
N ASP A 69 -6.66 -9.35 0.52
CA ASP A 69 -7.88 -8.58 0.29
C ASP A 69 -8.75 -8.61 1.54
N ALA A 70 -9.06 -7.46 2.11
CA ALA A 70 -9.77 -7.37 3.38
C ALA A 70 -11.25 -7.80 3.30
N GLN A 71 -11.83 -7.91 2.10
CA GLN A 71 -13.22 -8.35 1.92
C GLN A 71 -13.32 -9.87 1.81
N THR A 72 -12.38 -10.48 1.08
CA THR A 72 -12.38 -11.92 0.82
C THR A 72 -11.48 -12.72 1.75
N GLY A 73 -10.53 -12.06 2.40
CA GLY A 73 -9.49 -12.67 3.21
C GLY A 73 -8.43 -13.43 2.40
N LYS A 74 -8.47 -13.35 1.07
CA LYS A 74 -7.56 -14.09 0.20
C LYS A 74 -6.23 -13.37 0.01
N LEU A 75 -5.15 -14.14 -0.01
CA LEU A 75 -3.83 -13.66 -0.36
C LEU A 75 -3.80 -13.14 -1.80
N LEU A 76 -3.27 -11.95 -2.00
CA LEU A 76 -3.09 -11.31 -3.30
C LEU A 76 -1.65 -11.34 -3.77
N LEU A 77 -0.71 -11.08 -2.87
CA LEU A 77 0.71 -11.15 -3.18
C LEU A 77 1.53 -11.44 -1.91
N THR A 78 2.68 -12.05 -2.13
CA THR A 78 3.75 -12.18 -1.14
C THR A 78 4.99 -11.49 -1.68
N LYS A 79 5.69 -10.77 -0.82
CA LYS A 79 6.96 -10.12 -1.16
C LYS A 79 7.98 -10.34 -0.05
N GLU A 80 9.17 -10.74 -0.44
CA GLU A 80 10.28 -11.04 0.45
C GLU A 80 11.47 -10.15 0.11
N GLU A 81 12.19 -9.71 1.13
CA GLU A 81 13.46 -9.02 1.00
C GLU A 81 14.41 -9.48 2.10
N CYS A 82 15.66 -9.74 1.75
CA CYS A 82 16.67 -10.12 2.71
C CYS A 82 18.02 -9.50 2.38
N GLY A 83 18.85 -9.36 3.42
CA GLY A 83 20.22 -8.88 3.29
C GLY A 83 20.39 -7.38 3.47
N PRO A 84 21.46 -6.81 2.89
CA PRO A 84 21.95 -5.48 3.27
C PRO A 84 21.03 -4.31 2.87
N ALA A 85 20.09 -4.51 1.95
CA ALA A 85 19.11 -3.48 1.59
C ALA A 85 18.29 -3.03 2.79
N LEU A 86 17.97 -3.94 3.72
CA LEU A 86 17.19 -3.67 4.92
C LEU A 86 17.94 -2.80 5.96
N SER A 87 19.26 -2.66 5.82
CA SER A 87 20.08 -1.81 6.70
C SER A 87 20.08 -0.33 6.32
N ASP A 88 19.41 0.04 5.21
CA ASP A 88 19.23 1.44 4.83
C ASP A 88 18.14 2.08 5.70
N GLU A 89 18.42 3.19 6.37
CA GLU A 89 17.47 3.95 7.18
C GLU A 89 16.26 4.47 6.35
N ASN A 90 16.41 4.58 5.04
CA ASN A 90 15.35 5.01 4.12
C ASN A 90 14.67 3.83 3.40
N TYR A 91 14.99 2.60 3.79
CA TYR A 91 14.41 1.43 3.15
C TYR A 91 12.88 1.51 3.13
N ALA A 92 12.32 1.21 1.98
CA ALA A 92 10.89 1.05 1.76
C ALA A 92 10.67 -0.07 0.75
N MET A 93 9.79 -1.00 1.09
CA MET A 93 9.38 -2.07 0.18
C MET A 93 8.24 -1.58 -0.71
N GLU A 94 8.41 -1.64 -2.01
CA GLU A 94 7.34 -1.31 -2.96
C GLU A 94 6.42 -2.51 -3.17
N LEU A 95 5.11 -2.26 -3.10
CA LEU A 95 4.07 -3.22 -3.45
C LEU A 95 3.42 -2.77 -4.76
N GLU A 96 3.62 -3.56 -5.80
CA GLU A 96 3.13 -3.27 -7.14
C GLU A 96 1.84 -4.05 -7.43
N GLY A 97 1.05 -3.56 -8.40
CA GLY A 97 -0.12 -4.27 -8.90
C GLY A 97 -1.37 -4.22 -8.01
N LEU A 98 -1.33 -3.47 -6.90
CA LEU A 98 -2.51 -3.25 -6.07
C LEU A 98 -3.48 -2.29 -6.75
N LYS A 99 -4.78 -2.58 -6.68
CA LYS A 99 -5.86 -1.72 -7.16
C LYS A 99 -6.45 -0.91 -6.00
N PRO A 100 -7.24 0.16 -6.27
CA PRO A 100 -8.01 0.79 -5.21
C PRO A 100 -8.85 -0.23 -4.44
N GLY A 101 -8.69 -0.28 -3.11
CA GLY A 101 -9.33 -1.29 -2.27
C GLY A 101 -8.88 -1.22 -0.82
N THR A 102 -9.35 -2.17 -0.01
CA THR A 102 -8.93 -2.32 1.39
C THR A 102 -8.15 -3.63 1.54
N TYR A 103 -7.01 -3.55 2.19
CA TYR A 103 -6.04 -4.64 2.31
C TYR A 103 -5.61 -4.83 3.75
N ASP A 104 -5.43 -6.07 4.15
CA ASP A 104 -4.74 -6.46 5.37
C ASP A 104 -3.30 -6.84 5.00
N ILE A 105 -2.34 -6.07 5.48
CA ILE A 105 -0.92 -6.28 5.23
C ILE A 105 -0.30 -6.85 6.48
N ILE A 106 0.33 -8.01 6.37
CA ILE A 106 1.04 -8.69 7.46
C ILE A 106 2.51 -8.75 7.07
N ALA A 107 3.38 -8.33 7.98
CA ALA A 107 4.82 -8.45 7.83
C ALA A 107 5.39 -9.33 8.93
N TRP A 108 6.26 -10.26 8.55
CA TRP A 108 7.12 -11.02 9.43
C TRP A 108 8.56 -10.60 9.16
N CYS A 109 9.33 -10.40 10.22
CA CYS A 109 10.67 -9.86 10.11
C CYS A 109 11.59 -10.53 11.12
N GLY A 110 12.87 -10.59 10.80
CA GLY A 110 13.91 -11.00 11.74
C GLY A 110 14.95 -11.94 11.14
N ASP A 111 16.04 -12.13 11.84
CA ASP A 111 17.14 -13.01 11.47
C ASP A 111 16.77 -14.50 11.58
N GLY A 112 15.87 -14.84 12.49
CA GLY A 112 15.39 -16.21 12.66
C GLY A 112 14.70 -16.81 11.42
N LEU A 113 14.14 -15.97 10.55
CA LEU A 113 13.60 -16.40 9.26
C LEU A 113 14.71 -16.80 8.27
N CYS A 114 15.75 -15.99 8.15
CA CYS A 114 16.91 -16.28 7.28
C CYS A 114 17.66 -17.54 7.72
N GLU A 115 17.74 -17.78 9.01
CA GLU A 115 18.48 -18.92 9.56
C GLU A 115 17.71 -20.25 9.52
N GLY A 116 16.45 -20.22 9.07
CA GLY A 116 15.58 -21.39 9.04
C GLY A 116 15.19 -21.88 10.44
N ASN A 117 15.13 -20.96 11.40
CA ASN A 117 14.65 -21.27 12.76
C ASN A 117 13.15 -21.09 12.87
N PHE A 118 12.58 -20.26 11.98
CA PHE A 118 11.14 -20.11 11.80
C PHE A 118 10.78 -20.34 10.34
N TYR A 119 9.64 -20.93 10.12
CA TYR A 119 9.06 -21.17 8.79
C TYR A 119 7.67 -20.59 8.74
N LEU A 120 7.42 -19.78 7.74
CA LEU A 120 6.06 -19.37 7.41
C LEU A 120 5.42 -20.45 6.53
N ALA A 121 4.13 -20.73 6.76
CA ALA A 121 3.37 -21.55 5.83
C ALA A 121 3.50 -20.93 4.44
N ASP A 122 3.67 -21.77 3.42
CA ASP A 122 3.86 -21.34 2.03
C ASP A 122 2.49 -21.04 1.40
N PRO A 123 2.00 -19.79 1.50
CA PRO A 123 0.65 -19.47 1.08
C PRO A 123 0.59 -19.28 -0.44
N VAL A 124 -0.52 -19.70 -1.04
CA VAL A 124 -0.76 -19.66 -2.48
C VAL A 124 -1.64 -18.47 -2.83
N GLU A 125 -1.15 -17.58 -3.70
CA GLU A 125 -1.88 -16.42 -4.18
C GLU A 125 -3.24 -16.80 -4.78
N GLY A 126 -4.25 -16.01 -4.45
CA GLY A 126 -5.64 -16.20 -4.87
C GLY A 126 -6.38 -17.38 -4.19
N GLN A 127 -5.68 -18.20 -3.39
CA GLN A 127 -6.25 -19.38 -2.73
C GLN A 127 -6.21 -19.28 -1.22
N SER A 128 -5.02 -19.10 -0.63
CA SER A 128 -4.83 -19.10 0.82
C SER A 128 -5.55 -17.96 1.51
N GLN A 129 -6.10 -18.29 2.69
CA GLN A 129 -6.76 -17.33 3.56
C GLN A 129 -5.77 -16.79 4.59
N MET A 130 -5.99 -15.56 5.04
CA MET A 130 -5.18 -14.93 6.09
C MET A 130 -5.09 -15.78 7.37
N THR A 131 -6.16 -16.51 7.70
CA THR A 131 -6.23 -17.39 8.87
C THR A 131 -5.39 -18.66 8.75
N GLU A 132 -4.88 -18.95 7.57
CA GLU A 132 -4.01 -20.12 7.29
C GLU A 132 -2.52 -19.75 7.37
N LEU A 133 -2.20 -18.45 7.50
CA LEU A 133 -0.83 -18.00 7.68
C LEU A 133 -0.35 -18.39 9.08
N VAL A 134 0.53 -19.37 9.12
CA VAL A 134 1.08 -19.93 10.36
C VAL A 134 2.60 -19.76 10.32
N CYS A 135 3.17 -19.34 11.43
CA CYS A 135 4.60 -19.35 11.64
C CYS A 135 4.95 -20.51 12.58
N GLU A 136 5.77 -21.42 12.10
CA GLU A 136 6.23 -22.57 12.85
C GLU A 136 7.68 -22.42 13.26
N MET A 137 8.01 -22.88 14.45
CA MET A 137 9.40 -22.94 14.91
C MET A 137 10.06 -24.22 14.39
N GLY A 138 11.22 -24.06 13.78
CA GLY A 138 12.02 -25.18 13.30
C GLY A 138 12.52 -26.04 14.46
N HIS A 139 12.41 -27.34 14.32
CA HIS A 139 12.90 -28.31 15.29
C HIS A 139 13.56 -29.50 14.57
N ASP A 140 14.52 -30.10 15.24
CA ASP A 140 15.15 -31.35 14.85
C ASP A 140 14.90 -32.39 15.94
N ASP A 141 14.30 -33.54 15.59
CA ASP A 141 13.91 -34.61 16.54
C ASP A 141 13.14 -34.11 17.79
N GLY A 142 12.32 -33.05 17.62
CA GLY A 142 11.55 -32.43 18.71
C GLY A 142 12.36 -31.46 19.59
N HIS A 143 13.62 -31.18 19.22
CA HIS A 143 14.47 -30.20 19.90
C HIS A 143 14.57 -28.92 19.09
N VAL A 144 14.38 -27.78 19.75
CA VAL A 144 14.60 -26.46 19.20
C VAL A 144 16.05 -26.08 19.42
N LYS A 145 16.65 -25.35 18.48
CA LYS A 145 18.01 -24.79 18.63
C LYS A 145 18.05 -23.87 19.85
N GLU A 146 19.19 -23.79 20.53
CA GLU A 146 19.36 -22.96 21.71
C GLU A 146 19.21 -21.46 21.39
N ASP A 147 19.68 -21.02 20.22
CA ASP A 147 19.48 -19.67 19.71
C ASP A 147 18.64 -19.75 18.43
N VAL A 148 17.43 -19.24 18.53
CA VAL A 148 16.46 -19.26 17.42
C VAL A 148 16.41 -17.92 16.68
N GLY A 149 17.23 -16.95 17.07
CA GLY A 149 17.19 -15.60 16.52
C GLY A 149 15.95 -14.82 16.94
N GLN A 150 15.78 -13.66 16.33
CA GLN A 150 14.67 -12.75 16.61
C GLN A 150 13.59 -12.88 15.55
N LEU A 151 12.34 -12.82 16.00
CA LEU A 151 11.18 -12.81 15.13
C LEU A 151 10.22 -11.69 15.56
N TYR A 152 9.87 -10.86 14.63
CA TYR A 152 8.92 -9.76 14.80
C TYR A 152 7.77 -9.91 13.82
N HIS A 153 6.61 -9.43 14.17
CA HIS A 153 5.50 -9.33 13.23
C HIS A 153 4.75 -8.02 13.41
N GLY A 154 4.12 -7.57 12.34
CA GLY A 154 3.20 -6.45 12.34
C GLY A 154 2.05 -6.68 11.38
N MET A 155 0.91 -6.07 11.67
CA MET A 155 -0.25 -6.11 10.80
C MET A 155 -0.89 -4.74 10.74
N GLN A 156 -1.28 -4.34 9.53
CA GLN A 156 -2.00 -3.08 9.31
C GLN A 156 -3.06 -3.25 8.24
N ARG A 157 -4.25 -2.70 8.49
CA ARG A 157 -5.28 -2.52 7.47
C ARG A 157 -5.15 -1.17 6.82
N VAL A 158 -5.10 -1.14 5.49
CA VAL A 158 -4.98 0.08 4.68
C VAL A 158 -6.09 0.13 3.62
N THR A 159 -6.48 1.35 3.24
CA THR A 159 -7.46 1.60 2.17
C THR A 159 -6.88 2.63 1.21
N PHE A 160 -6.92 2.33 -0.06
CA PHE A 160 -6.48 3.22 -1.15
C PHE A 160 -7.66 3.65 -2.00
#